data_3a4fa7c95a03ce154041edbaeef4b1d9
#
_entry.id   3a4fa7c95a03ce154041edbaeef4b1d9
#
_cell.length_a   1.000
_cell.length_b   1.000
_cell.length_c   1.000
_cell.angle_alpha   90.00
_cell.angle_beta   90.00
_cell.angle_gamma   90.00
#
_symmetry.space_group_name_H-M   'P 1'
#
loop_
_entity.id
_entity.type
_entity.pdbx_description
1 polymer ?
#
loop_
_entity_poly.entity_id
_entity_poly.type
_entity_poly.pdbx_seq_one_letter_code
_entity_poly.pdbx_strand_id
1 'polypeptide(L)'
;MVGQHFVKFLQANPWFKLTWVGASDRSAGQKYSDATSWRLAGAMPEDVAKLTVEKCVPGNAPKLVFSATDASVATEIEQSFAKAGHVVVSNSRNHRMDADVPLLVPEINADHLRLVPVQKNHRGWSGQIVTNPNCSTIALTLGLAPLKQFGIKKLVVTTLQAISGAGYPGVPSMDITANVIPYIGGEEEKMQQETQKILGDFAGDHIKPLPAQVSAHCNRVPVVDGHLVTISVEFSAK
;
A
#
# COMPACT_ATOMS: atom_id res chain seq x y z
N MET A 1 5.84 9.20 7.25
CA MET A 1 5.07 8.30 8.16
C MET A 1 5.18 6.83 7.75
N VAL A 2 4.74 6.41 6.55
CA VAL A 2 4.74 4.99 6.12
C VAL A 2 6.13 4.36 6.22
N GLY A 3 7.19 5.02 5.74
CA GLY A 3 8.57 4.51 5.87
C GLY A 3 9.00 4.27 7.32
N GLN A 4 8.55 5.09 8.27
CA GLN A 4 8.85 4.87 9.68
C GLN A 4 8.12 3.64 10.25
N HIS A 5 6.90 3.32 9.76
CA HIS A 5 6.23 2.07 10.11
C HIS A 5 7.00 0.86 9.56
N PHE A 6 7.53 0.91 8.34
CA PHE A 6 8.43 -0.15 7.85
C PHE A 6 9.64 -0.32 8.76
N VAL A 7 10.31 0.77 9.16
CA VAL A 7 11.41 0.71 10.12
C VAL A 7 10.98 -0.01 11.40
N LYS A 8 9.87 0.41 12.00
CA LYS A 8 9.35 -0.19 13.24
C LYS A 8 9.04 -1.68 13.11
N PHE A 9 8.39 -2.10 12.03
CA PHE A 9 8.05 -3.50 11.81
C PHE A 9 9.27 -4.36 11.48
N LEU A 10 10.26 -3.82 10.77
CA LEU A 10 11.49 -4.54 10.47
C LEU A 10 12.36 -4.77 11.71
N GLN A 11 12.33 -3.89 12.71
CA GLN A 11 13.05 -4.07 13.98
C GLN A 11 12.61 -5.32 14.74
N ALA A 12 11.32 -5.66 14.69
CA ALA A 12 10.77 -6.84 15.36
C ALA A 12 10.71 -8.08 14.45
N ASN A 13 11.16 -7.96 13.19
CA ASN A 13 11.04 -9.05 12.22
C ASN A 13 12.19 -10.05 12.34
N PRO A 14 11.91 -11.37 12.51
CA PRO A 14 12.97 -12.37 12.68
C PRO A 14 13.69 -12.74 11.36
N TRP A 15 13.12 -12.39 10.20
CA TRP A 15 13.65 -12.80 8.89
C TRP A 15 14.38 -11.67 8.16
N PHE A 16 14.07 -10.40 8.48
CA PHE A 16 14.62 -9.24 7.77
C PHE A 16 15.33 -8.30 8.71
N LYS A 17 16.46 -7.78 8.24
CA LYS A 17 17.22 -6.73 8.91
C LYS A 17 17.26 -5.51 8.00
N LEU A 18 16.94 -4.34 8.55
CA LEU A 18 17.10 -3.07 7.84
C LEU A 18 18.59 -2.72 7.77
N THR A 19 19.12 -2.62 6.55
CA THR A 19 20.55 -2.35 6.29
C THR A 19 20.77 -1.11 5.44
N TRP A 20 19.72 -0.57 4.82
CA TRP A 20 19.80 0.52 3.86
C TRP A 20 18.55 1.40 3.96
N VAL A 21 18.77 2.71 3.84
CA VAL A 21 17.68 3.71 3.74
C VAL A 21 17.98 4.64 2.59
N GLY A 22 17.03 4.77 1.68
CA GLY A 22 17.09 5.66 0.53
C GLY A 22 16.10 6.81 0.64
N ALA A 23 16.53 8.03 0.27
CA ALA A 23 15.66 9.18 0.23
C ALA A 23 16.06 10.15 -0.90
N SER A 24 15.41 11.32 -0.93
CA SER A 24 15.72 12.39 -1.89
C SER A 24 17.15 12.90 -1.73
N ASP A 25 17.67 13.53 -2.78
CA ASP A 25 19.01 14.13 -2.80
C ASP A 25 19.26 15.11 -1.65
N ARG A 26 18.21 15.73 -1.11
CA ARG A 26 18.33 16.65 0.04
C ARG A 26 18.75 15.96 1.33
N SER A 27 18.40 14.69 1.48
CA SER A 27 18.70 13.90 2.68
C SER A 27 19.89 12.97 2.50
N ALA A 28 20.34 12.74 1.28
CA ALA A 28 21.44 11.85 0.97
C ALA A 28 22.74 12.34 1.62
N GLY A 29 23.51 11.41 2.22
CA GLY A 29 24.74 11.68 2.96
C GLY A 29 24.57 12.05 4.43
N GLN A 30 23.36 12.32 4.89
CA GLN A 30 23.05 12.60 6.30
C GLN A 30 22.81 11.32 7.08
N LYS A 31 22.97 11.34 8.40
CA LYS A 31 22.46 10.26 9.26
C LYS A 31 20.93 10.25 9.23
N TYR A 32 20.34 9.07 9.34
CA TYR A 32 18.89 8.95 9.36
C TYR A 32 18.22 9.75 10.48
N SER A 33 18.88 9.83 11.65
CA SER A 33 18.46 10.68 12.78
C SER A 33 18.36 12.16 12.40
N ASP A 34 19.27 12.64 11.56
CA ASP A 34 19.36 14.06 11.20
C ASP A 34 18.44 14.39 10.02
N ALA A 35 18.29 13.44 9.12
CA ALA A 35 17.43 13.57 7.93
C ALA A 35 15.93 13.41 8.24
N THR A 36 15.56 12.83 9.39
CA THR A 36 14.18 12.42 9.66
C THR A 36 13.70 12.85 11.04
N SER A 37 12.59 13.57 11.10
CA SER A 37 11.84 13.75 12.34
C SER A 37 11.06 12.47 12.66
N TRP A 38 11.43 11.75 13.72
CA TRP A 38 10.71 10.56 14.16
C TRP A 38 9.32 10.93 14.71
N ARG A 39 8.27 10.31 14.17
CA ARG A 39 6.86 10.66 14.44
C ARG A 39 6.09 9.54 15.16
N LEU A 40 6.65 8.34 15.24
CA LEU A 40 6.01 7.22 15.91
C LEU A 40 6.26 7.24 17.41
N ALA A 41 5.38 6.59 18.16
CA ALA A 41 5.55 6.41 19.59
C ALA A 41 6.83 5.60 19.91
N GLY A 42 7.56 6.03 20.94
CA GLY A 42 8.85 5.47 21.33
C GLY A 42 10.03 6.17 20.65
N ALA A 43 11.23 5.80 21.06
CA ALA A 43 12.45 6.32 20.48
C ALA A 43 12.74 5.72 19.09
N MET A 44 13.43 6.49 18.24
CA MET A 44 13.99 5.95 16.99
C MET A 44 14.98 4.84 17.33
N PRO A 45 14.95 3.67 16.65
CA PRO A 45 15.91 2.60 16.89
C PRO A 45 17.35 3.09 16.65
N GLU A 46 18.25 2.82 17.59
CA GLU A 46 19.63 3.35 17.56
C GLU A 46 20.44 2.89 16.36
N ASP A 47 20.28 1.64 15.95
CA ASP A 47 20.95 1.06 14.79
C ASP A 47 20.52 1.73 13.50
N VAL A 48 19.23 2.06 13.38
CA VAL A 48 18.68 2.78 12.21
C VAL A 48 19.06 4.25 12.23
N ALA A 49 19.05 4.89 13.41
CA ALA A 49 19.45 6.28 13.58
C ALA A 49 20.86 6.58 13.02
N LYS A 50 21.75 5.58 13.11
CA LYS A 50 23.16 5.66 12.67
C LYS A 50 23.36 5.38 11.19
N LEU A 51 22.34 4.86 10.47
CA LEU A 51 22.43 4.60 9.01
C LEU A 51 22.63 5.92 8.26
N THR A 52 23.52 5.90 7.28
CA THR A 52 23.62 6.99 6.32
C THR A 52 22.51 6.85 5.30
N VAL A 53 21.74 7.92 5.08
CA VAL A 53 20.73 7.98 4.02
C VAL A 53 21.44 8.02 2.67
N GLU A 54 21.11 7.11 1.79
CA GLU A 54 21.64 7.07 0.43
C GLU A 54 20.66 7.70 -0.57
N LYS A 55 21.14 7.99 -1.77
CA LYS A 55 20.25 8.37 -2.87
C LYS A 55 19.32 7.22 -3.19
N CYS A 56 18.06 7.54 -3.50
CA CYS A 56 17.05 6.54 -3.84
C CYS A 56 17.22 6.08 -5.31
N VAL A 57 18.33 5.39 -5.56
CA VAL A 57 18.69 4.79 -6.86
C VAL A 57 19.14 3.36 -6.63
N PRO A 58 19.01 2.46 -7.64
CA PRO A 58 19.63 1.14 -7.59
C PRO A 58 21.14 1.23 -7.28
N GLY A 59 21.85 0.18 -7.18
CA GLY A 59 23.30 0.16 -6.91
C GLY A 59 23.59 -0.66 -5.66
N ASN A 60 23.94 -0.02 -4.56
CA ASN A 60 24.25 -0.71 -3.29
C ASN A 60 22.99 -1.12 -2.50
N ALA A 61 21.80 -0.81 -2.98
CA ALA A 61 20.55 -1.18 -2.32
C ALA A 61 20.41 -2.71 -2.19
N PRO A 62 19.83 -3.24 -1.10
CA PRO A 62 19.59 -4.66 -0.92
C PRO A 62 18.62 -5.19 -1.97
N LYS A 63 18.64 -6.51 -2.19
CA LYS A 63 17.80 -7.19 -3.18
C LYS A 63 16.30 -6.96 -2.95
N LEU A 64 15.88 -6.89 -1.70
CA LEU A 64 14.50 -6.57 -1.30
C LEU A 64 14.44 -5.14 -0.77
N VAL A 65 13.56 -4.33 -1.35
CA VAL A 65 13.31 -2.95 -0.92
C VAL A 65 11.84 -2.70 -0.67
N PHE A 66 11.53 -1.96 0.38
CA PHE A 66 10.19 -1.48 0.69
C PHE A 66 10.08 -0.01 0.26
N SER A 67 9.14 0.28 -0.62
CA SER A 67 8.91 1.64 -1.13
C SER A 67 7.77 2.33 -0.38
N ALA A 68 8.09 3.51 0.17
CA ALA A 68 7.15 4.46 0.76
C ALA A 68 7.37 5.85 0.15
N THR A 69 7.75 5.89 -1.11
CA THR A 69 8.00 7.12 -1.87
C THR A 69 6.70 7.84 -2.20
N ASP A 70 6.81 9.15 -2.36
CA ASP A 70 5.67 9.95 -2.82
C ASP A 70 5.22 9.52 -4.22
N ALA A 71 3.90 9.56 -4.47
CA ALA A 71 3.33 9.12 -5.74
C ALA A 71 3.86 9.91 -6.95
N SER A 72 4.31 11.14 -6.76
CA SER A 72 4.87 11.97 -7.84
C SER A 72 6.17 11.43 -8.43
N VAL A 73 6.93 10.63 -7.65
CA VAL A 73 8.24 10.08 -8.06
C VAL A 73 8.28 8.55 -8.01
N ALA A 74 7.27 7.92 -7.41
CA ALA A 74 7.27 6.48 -7.17
C ALA A 74 7.39 5.66 -8.45
N THR A 75 6.69 6.03 -9.51
CA THR A 75 6.69 5.28 -10.78
C THR A 75 8.11 5.11 -11.31
N GLU A 76 8.84 6.19 -11.45
CA GLU A 76 10.19 6.17 -12.02
C GLU A 76 11.18 5.42 -11.12
N ILE A 77 11.15 5.72 -9.83
CA ILE A 77 12.04 5.10 -8.83
C ILE A 77 11.80 3.59 -8.78
N GLU A 78 10.56 3.15 -8.57
CA GLU A 78 10.22 1.74 -8.41
C GLU A 78 10.56 0.92 -9.67
N GLN A 79 10.27 1.47 -10.85
CA GLN A 79 10.65 0.85 -12.11
C GLN A 79 12.16 0.75 -12.27
N SER A 80 12.93 1.77 -11.87
CA SER A 80 14.39 1.74 -11.96
C SER A 80 14.98 0.62 -11.11
N PHE A 81 14.45 0.42 -9.89
CA PHE A 81 14.85 -0.67 -8.99
C PHE A 81 14.48 -2.05 -9.56
N ALA A 82 13.25 -2.22 -10.03
CA ALA A 82 12.80 -3.48 -10.62
C ALA A 82 13.61 -3.82 -11.89
N LYS A 83 13.92 -2.85 -12.72
CA LYS A 83 14.75 -3.00 -13.91
C LYS A 83 16.18 -3.45 -13.56
N ALA A 84 16.74 -2.91 -12.48
CA ALA A 84 18.05 -3.29 -11.95
C ALA A 84 18.05 -4.63 -11.18
N GLY A 85 16.90 -5.30 -11.09
CA GLY A 85 16.81 -6.65 -10.53
C GLY A 85 16.38 -6.72 -9.08
N HIS A 86 15.94 -5.61 -8.47
CA HIS A 86 15.44 -5.61 -7.10
C HIS A 86 13.99 -6.12 -7.02
N VAL A 87 13.63 -6.65 -5.86
CA VAL A 87 12.25 -6.93 -5.48
C VAL A 87 11.72 -5.71 -4.73
N VAL A 88 10.75 -5.03 -5.33
CA VAL A 88 10.14 -3.82 -4.77
C VAL A 88 8.78 -4.18 -4.18
N VAL A 89 8.61 -3.98 -2.87
CA VAL A 89 7.30 -4.03 -2.20
C VAL A 89 6.84 -2.59 -2.00
N SER A 90 5.87 -2.18 -2.79
CA SER A 90 5.42 -0.79 -2.86
C SER A 90 4.17 -0.52 -2.05
N ASN A 91 4.18 0.56 -1.27
CA ASN A 91 2.98 1.12 -0.65
C ASN A 91 2.37 2.27 -1.48
N SER A 92 3.06 2.71 -2.53
CA SER A 92 2.55 3.74 -3.44
C SER A 92 1.37 3.23 -4.27
N ARG A 93 0.49 4.15 -4.67
CA ARG A 93 -0.68 3.80 -5.49
C ARG A 93 -0.33 3.52 -6.96
N ASN A 94 0.84 3.92 -7.42
CA ASN A 94 1.16 4.07 -8.84
C ASN A 94 1.01 2.81 -9.68
N HIS A 95 1.42 1.65 -9.13
CA HIS A 95 1.40 0.38 -9.85
C HIS A 95 0.27 -0.57 -9.45
N ARG A 96 -0.63 -0.15 -8.55
CA ARG A 96 -1.68 -1.04 -8.01
C ARG A 96 -2.60 -1.60 -9.07
N MET A 97 -2.93 -0.80 -10.09
CA MET A 97 -3.87 -1.19 -11.14
C MET A 97 -3.20 -1.65 -12.44
N ASP A 98 -1.85 -1.71 -12.49
CA ASP A 98 -1.14 -2.30 -13.62
C ASP A 98 -1.54 -3.78 -13.77
N ALA A 99 -1.83 -4.23 -14.99
CA ALA A 99 -2.36 -5.58 -15.24
C ALA A 99 -1.39 -6.70 -14.83
N ASP A 100 -0.09 -6.44 -14.94
CA ASP A 100 1.00 -7.37 -14.66
C ASP A 100 1.60 -7.21 -13.25
N VAL A 101 1.04 -6.33 -12.40
CA VAL A 101 1.54 -6.10 -11.04
C VAL A 101 0.59 -6.69 -10.01
N PRO A 102 1.07 -7.59 -9.13
CA PRO A 102 0.27 -8.10 -8.03
C PRO A 102 -0.12 -6.98 -7.04
N LEU A 103 -1.41 -6.90 -6.72
CA LEU A 103 -1.96 -6.09 -5.63
C LEU A 103 -2.35 -7.05 -4.52
N LEU A 104 -1.55 -7.12 -3.43
CA LEU A 104 -1.62 -8.23 -2.49
C LEU A 104 -2.23 -7.87 -1.14
N VAL A 105 -3.15 -8.74 -0.72
CA VAL A 105 -3.47 -9.06 0.66
C VAL A 105 -3.15 -10.55 0.80
N PRO A 106 -1.97 -10.94 1.33
CA PRO A 106 -1.47 -12.32 1.24
C PRO A 106 -2.42 -13.39 1.78
N GLU A 107 -3.24 -13.04 2.78
CA GLU A 107 -4.26 -13.93 3.36
C GLU A 107 -5.40 -14.25 2.39
N ILE A 108 -5.56 -13.44 1.32
CA ILE A 108 -6.68 -13.56 0.37
C ILE A 108 -6.21 -14.10 -0.97
N ASN A 109 -5.13 -13.51 -1.52
CA ASN A 109 -4.77 -13.65 -2.91
C ASN A 109 -3.27 -13.84 -3.15
N ALA A 110 -2.61 -14.63 -2.30
CA ALA A 110 -1.18 -14.95 -2.48
C ALA A 110 -0.87 -15.57 -3.85
N ASP A 111 -1.83 -16.25 -4.47
CA ASP A 111 -1.73 -16.82 -5.82
C ASP A 111 -1.57 -15.77 -6.92
N HIS A 112 -1.94 -14.49 -6.68
CA HIS A 112 -1.66 -13.38 -7.59
C HIS A 112 -0.15 -13.13 -7.79
N LEU A 113 0.73 -13.66 -6.93
CA LEU A 113 2.18 -13.68 -7.16
C LEU A 113 2.58 -14.42 -8.46
N ARG A 114 1.69 -15.24 -9.02
CA ARG A 114 1.86 -15.85 -10.34
C ARG A 114 1.95 -14.83 -11.48
N LEU A 115 1.56 -13.57 -11.26
CA LEU A 115 1.82 -12.45 -12.18
C LEU A 115 3.31 -12.07 -12.26
N VAL A 116 4.12 -12.40 -11.26
CA VAL A 116 5.54 -11.99 -11.25
C VAL A 116 6.33 -12.47 -12.46
N PRO A 117 6.27 -13.74 -12.88
CA PRO A 117 6.90 -14.17 -14.13
C PRO A 117 6.35 -13.45 -15.37
N VAL A 118 5.04 -13.19 -15.41
CA VAL A 118 4.39 -12.44 -16.50
C VAL A 118 4.92 -11.01 -16.56
N GLN A 119 5.00 -10.32 -15.41
CA GLN A 119 5.56 -8.98 -15.31
C GLN A 119 7.00 -8.91 -15.83
N LYS A 120 7.87 -9.85 -15.37
CA LYS A 120 9.27 -9.89 -15.80
C LYS A 120 9.41 -10.06 -17.30
N ASN A 121 8.65 -10.99 -17.87
CA ASN A 121 8.67 -11.25 -19.31
C ASN A 121 8.14 -10.05 -20.10
N HIS A 122 7.00 -9.50 -19.71
CA HIS A 122 6.33 -8.40 -20.38
C HIS A 122 7.17 -7.11 -20.37
N ARG A 123 7.79 -6.80 -19.22
CA ARG A 123 8.57 -5.57 -19.04
C ARG A 123 10.07 -5.73 -19.33
N GLY A 124 10.54 -6.94 -19.55
CA GLY A 124 11.97 -7.23 -19.76
C GLY A 124 12.83 -6.95 -18.52
N TRP A 125 12.26 -7.12 -17.31
CA TRP A 125 12.96 -6.86 -16.05
C TRP A 125 13.45 -8.13 -15.38
N SER A 126 14.58 -8.03 -14.68
CA SER A 126 15.08 -9.13 -13.83
C SER A 126 14.52 -9.07 -12.40
N GLY A 127 14.10 -7.89 -11.95
CA GLY A 127 13.40 -7.67 -10.68
C GLY A 127 11.89 -7.71 -10.82
N GLN A 128 11.19 -7.14 -9.84
CA GLN A 128 9.72 -7.14 -9.80
C GLN A 128 9.17 -6.06 -8.88
N ILE A 129 7.92 -5.67 -9.13
CA ILE A 129 7.12 -4.81 -8.26
C ILE A 129 5.93 -5.62 -7.76
N VAL A 130 5.68 -5.54 -6.47
CA VAL A 130 4.47 -6.02 -5.78
C VAL A 130 3.91 -4.87 -4.98
N THR A 131 2.60 -4.69 -4.97
CA THR A 131 1.97 -3.53 -4.33
C THR A 131 1.07 -3.90 -3.16
N ASN A 132 1.06 -3.04 -2.14
CA ASN A 132 0.10 -3.06 -1.05
C ASN A 132 -1.13 -2.24 -1.44
N PRO A 133 -2.35 -2.69 -1.09
CA PRO A 133 -3.58 -1.96 -1.36
C PRO A 133 -3.76 -0.68 -0.52
N ASN A 134 -4.83 0.03 -0.81
CA ASN A 134 -5.36 1.08 0.05
C ASN A 134 -5.76 0.50 1.42
N CYS A 135 -5.54 1.27 2.49
CA CYS A 135 -5.77 0.82 3.86
C CYS A 135 -7.21 0.38 4.15
N SER A 136 -8.20 1.13 3.64
CA SER A 136 -9.61 0.78 3.81
C SER A 136 -9.99 -0.43 2.94
N THR A 137 -9.39 -0.58 1.76
CA THR A 137 -9.61 -1.74 0.88
C THR A 137 -9.10 -3.04 1.50
N ILE A 138 -7.99 -3.00 2.25
CA ILE A 138 -7.48 -4.18 2.97
C ILE A 138 -8.54 -4.67 3.97
N ALA A 139 -9.06 -3.77 4.82
CA ALA A 139 -10.08 -4.12 5.80
C ALA A 139 -11.37 -4.66 5.13
N LEU A 140 -11.82 -4.00 4.06
CA LEU A 140 -12.98 -4.40 3.28
C LEU A 140 -12.81 -5.82 2.70
N THR A 141 -11.69 -6.06 2.02
CA THR A 141 -11.47 -7.33 1.31
C THR A 141 -11.23 -8.50 2.26
N LEU A 142 -10.58 -8.28 3.42
CA LEU A 142 -10.47 -9.30 4.47
C LEU A 142 -11.84 -9.73 5.01
N GLY A 143 -12.76 -8.78 5.21
CA GLY A 143 -14.13 -9.09 5.63
C GLY A 143 -14.96 -9.81 4.56
N LEU A 144 -14.69 -9.53 3.28
CA LEU A 144 -15.44 -10.10 2.15
C LEU A 144 -14.89 -11.45 1.66
N ALA A 145 -13.62 -11.72 1.84
CA ALA A 145 -12.97 -12.92 1.30
C ALA A 145 -13.69 -14.23 1.67
N PRO A 146 -14.08 -14.49 2.94
CA PRO A 146 -14.81 -15.70 3.30
C PRO A 146 -16.22 -15.76 2.69
N LEU A 147 -16.77 -14.61 2.28
CA LEU A 147 -18.11 -14.50 1.70
C LEU A 147 -18.11 -14.64 0.17
N LYS A 148 -16.95 -14.62 -0.48
CA LYS A 148 -16.81 -14.74 -1.94
C LYS A 148 -17.50 -15.99 -2.49
N GLN A 149 -17.49 -17.09 -1.73
CA GLN A 149 -18.12 -18.37 -2.11
C GLN A 149 -19.64 -18.27 -2.36
N PHE A 150 -20.32 -17.26 -1.80
CA PHE A 150 -21.76 -17.05 -2.02
C PHE A 150 -22.09 -16.23 -3.27
N GLY A 151 -21.07 -15.80 -4.02
CA GLY A 151 -21.21 -15.03 -5.24
C GLY A 151 -21.64 -13.59 -4.98
N ILE A 152 -20.69 -12.73 -4.70
CA ILE A 152 -20.91 -11.29 -4.45
C ILE A 152 -21.34 -10.61 -5.76
N LYS A 153 -22.51 -9.98 -5.77
CA LYS A 153 -23.06 -9.23 -6.91
C LYS A 153 -22.91 -7.72 -6.74
N LYS A 154 -23.30 -7.22 -5.57
CA LYS A 154 -23.26 -5.78 -5.27
C LYS A 154 -22.75 -5.53 -3.87
N LEU A 155 -22.03 -4.44 -3.74
CA LEU A 155 -21.50 -3.92 -2.48
C LEU A 155 -21.88 -2.44 -2.37
N VAL A 156 -22.46 -2.08 -1.23
CA VAL A 156 -22.55 -0.68 -0.80
C VAL A 156 -21.67 -0.54 0.44
N VAL A 157 -20.68 0.31 0.35
CA VAL A 157 -19.63 0.47 1.36
C VAL A 157 -19.62 1.91 1.87
N THR A 158 -19.61 2.07 3.17
CA THR A 158 -19.36 3.38 3.79
C THR A 158 -18.18 3.27 4.73
N THR A 159 -17.21 4.18 4.61
CA THR A 159 -16.06 4.23 5.50
C THR A 159 -16.12 5.43 6.43
N LEU A 160 -15.67 5.24 7.67
CA LEU A 160 -15.32 6.30 8.60
C LEU A 160 -13.80 6.21 8.82
N GLN A 161 -13.04 7.01 8.07
CA GLN A 161 -11.59 6.92 8.04
C GLN A 161 -10.94 7.86 9.04
N ALA A 162 -9.99 7.34 9.81
CA ALA A 162 -9.20 8.09 10.77
C ALA A 162 -8.29 9.13 10.11
N ILE A 163 -7.91 10.16 10.87
CA ILE A 163 -7.03 11.26 10.43
C ILE A 163 -5.66 10.74 9.97
N SER A 164 -5.13 9.70 10.62
CA SER A 164 -3.84 9.10 10.26
C SER A 164 -3.77 8.64 8.79
N GLY A 165 -4.91 8.27 8.19
CA GLY A 165 -5.00 7.91 6.78
C GLY A 165 -4.71 9.06 5.81
N ALA A 166 -4.78 10.32 6.26
CA ALA A 166 -4.39 11.47 5.45
C ALA A 166 -2.85 11.65 5.37
N GLY A 167 -2.08 10.89 6.14
CA GLY A 167 -0.65 11.10 6.28
C GLY A 167 -0.33 12.34 7.10
N TYR A 168 0.97 12.61 7.35
CA TYR A 168 1.39 13.81 8.07
C TYR A 168 1.43 15.01 7.09
N PRO A 169 0.95 16.20 7.51
CA PRO A 169 0.47 16.62 8.85
C PRO A 169 -0.97 16.26 9.18
N GLY A 170 -1.67 15.49 8.38
CA GLY A 170 -3.09 15.17 8.55
C GLY A 170 -4.00 16.13 7.79
N VAL A 171 -5.17 16.39 8.34
CA VAL A 171 -6.12 17.39 7.85
C VAL A 171 -6.11 18.62 8.77
N PRO A 172 -6.43 19.82 8.27
CA PRO A 172 -6.53 21.01 9.13
C PRO A 172 -7.51 20.79 10.27
N SER A 173 -7.14 21.20 11.48
CA SER A 173 -7.93 20.93 12.68
C SER A 173 -9.34 21.50 12.61
N MET A 174 -9.51 22.69 12.02
CA MET A 174 -10.82 23.34 11.87
C MET A 174 -11.74 22.62 10.88
N ASP A 175 -11.18 21.86 9.93
CA ASP A 175 -11.98 21.13 8.96
C ASP A 175 -12.59 19.85 9.56
N ILE A 176 -11.91 19.27 10.57
CA ILE A 176 -12.26 17.94 11.10
C ILE A 176 -12.77 17.96 12.55
N THR A 177 -12.44 18.97 13.36
CA THR A 177 -12.89 19.02 14.78
C THR A 177 -14.41 19.16 14.84
N ALA A 178 -15.06 18.23 15.55
CA ALA A 178 -16.52 18.13 15.66
C ALA A 178 -17.25 18.08 14.28
N ASN A 179 -16.58 17.58 13.26
CA ASN A 179 -17.09 17.52 11.90
C ASN A 179 -16.81 16.17 11.23
N VAL A 180 -17.49 15.90 10.13
CA VAL A 180 -17.23 14.79 9.20
C VAL A 180 -16.96 15.38 7.82
N ILE A 181 -15.83 15.01 7.22
CA ILE A 181 -15.56 15.37 5.83
C ILE A 181 -16.16 14.26 4.96
N PRO A 182 -17.22 14.54 4.18
CA PRO A 182 -18.05 13.51 3.53
C PRO A 182 -17.46 12.93 2.24
N TYR A 183 -16.26 13.35 1.87
CA TYR A 183 -15.57 12.89 0.64
C TYR A 183 -14.07 12.95 0.81
N ILE A 184 -13.39 11.88 0.40
CA ILE A 184 -11.93 11.82 0.35
C ILE A 184 -11.52 11.58 -1.10
N GLY A 185 -10.84 12.56 -1.71
CA GLY A 185 -10.52 12.56 -3.13
C GLY A 185 -9.82 11.28 -3.61
N GLY A 186 -10.44 10.59 -4.56
CA GLY A 186 -9.92 9.38 -5.18
C GLY A 186 -9.95 8.12 -4.30
N GLU A 187 -10.56 8.15 -3.11
CA GLU A 187 -10.66 6.95 -2.25
C GLU A 187 -11.77 6.00 -2.73
N GLU A 188 -12.88 6.52 -3.19
CA GLU A 188 -14.02 5.74 -3.63
C GLU A 188 -13.67 4.89 -4.87
N GLU A 189 -13.01 5.49 -5.86
CA GLU A 189 -12.54 4.79 -7.06
C GLU A 189 -11.52 3.71 -6.73
N LYS A 190 -10.60 3.99 -5.79
CA LYS A 190 -9.63 2.97 -5.31
C LYS A 190 -10.35 1.79 -4.66
N MET A 191 -11.31 2.05 -3.78
CA MET A 191 -12.06 0.98 -3.13
C MET A 191 -12.79 0.11 -4.15
N GLN A 192 -13.40 0.71 -5.18
CA GLN A 192 -14.09 -0.03 -6.24
C GLN A 192 -13.12 -0.92 -7.01
N GLN A 193 -12.08 -0.33 -7.58
CA GLN A 193 -11.15 -1.01 -8.50
C GLN A 193 -10.26 -2.02 -7.77
N GLU A 194 -9.68 -1.62 -6.64
CA GLU A 194 -8.78 -2.48 -5.88
C GLU A 194 -9.53 -3.69 -5.30
N THR A 195 -10.77 -3.52 -4.80
CA THR A 195 -11.61 -4.63 -4.32
C THR A 195 -11.86 -5.66 -5.40
N GLN A 196 -12.23 -5.21 -6.61
CA GLN A 196 -12.47 -6.10 -7.74
C GLN A 196 -11.20 -6.86 -8.14
N LYS A 197 -10.02 -6.21 -8.11
CA LYS A 197 -8.75 -6.84 -8.45
C LYS A 197 -8.32 -7.84 -7.37
N ILE A 198 -8.36 -7.47 -6.07
CA ILE A 198 -7.92 -8.32 -4.96
C ILE A 198 -8.78 -9.59 -4.87
N LEU A 199 -10.10 -9.45 -5.00
CA LEU A 199 -11.04 -10.58 -4.97
C LEU A 199 -11.23 -11.26 -6.33
N GLY A 200 -10.48 -10.84 -7.35
CA GLY A 200 -10.45 -11.46 -8.66
C GLY A 200 -9.75 -12.81 -8.67
N ASP A 201 -9.72 -13.47 -9.81
CA ASP A 201 -9.10 -14.77 -10.01
C ASP A 201 -7.95 -14.67 -11.00
N PHE A 202 -6.83 -15.37 -10.74
CA PHE A 202 -5.72 -15.43 -11.68
C PHE A 202 -6.12 -16.21 -12.94
N ALA A 203 -6.00 -15.60 -14.11
CA ALA A 203 -6.45 -16.15 -15.40
C ALA A 203 -5.28 -16.42 -16.37
N GLY A 204 -4.10 -16.79 -15.84
CA GLY A 204 -2.92 -17.17 -16.64
C GLY A 204 -1.90 -16.05 -16.78
N ASP A 205 -2.28 -14.92 -17.32
CA ASP A 205 -1.40 -13.76 -17.55
C ASP A 205 -1.95 -12.45 -16.94
N HIS A 206 -3.14 -12.48 -16.41
CA HIS A 206 -3.80 -11.34 -15.77
C HIS A 206 -4.72 -11.79 -14.64
N ILE A 207 -5.27 -10.82 -13.90
CA ILE A 207 -6.34 -11.05 -12.93
C ILE A 207 -7.67 -10.73 -13.60
N LYS A 208 -8.57 -11.71 -13.66
CA LYS A 208 -9.97 -11.50 -14.01
C LYS A 208 -10.66 -10.86 -12.80
N PRO A 209 -11.12 -9.60 -12.89
CA PRO A 209 -11.73 -8.93 -11.76
C PRO A 209 -12.99 -9.63 -11.26
N LEU A 210 -13.27 -9.52 -9.96
CA LEU A 210 -14.56 -9.89 -9.40
C LEU A 210 -15.67 -9.09 -10.11
N PRO A 211 -16.69 -9.75 -10.73
CA PRO A 211 -17.73 -9.06 -11.48
C PRO A 211 -18.83 -8.47 -10.57
N ALA A 212 -18.42 -7.83 -9.48
CA ALA A 212 -19.33 -7.19 -8.54
C ALA A 212 -19.43 -5.69 -8.81
N GLN A 213 -20.62 -5.13 -8.67
CA GLN A 213 -20.82 -3.69 -8.64
C GLN A 213 -20.46 -3.17 -7.23
N VAL A 214 -19.59 -2.19 -7.16
CA VAL A 214 -19.16 -1.59 -5.88
C VAL A 214 -19.51 -0.12 -5.88
N SER A 215 -20.29 0.31 -4.87
CA SER A 215 -20.55 1.71 -4.57
C SER A 215 -19.90 2.04 -3.22
N ALA A 216 -19.02 3.01 -3.19
CA ALA A 216 -18.30 3.38 -1.98
C ALA A 216 -18.55 4.85 -1.63
N HIS A 217 -18.69 5.15 -0.32
CA HIS A 217 -18.73 6.48 0.25
C HIS A 217 -17.63 6.58 1.30
N CYS A 218 -16.63 7.42 1.05
CA CYS A 218 -15.44 7.53 1.89
C CYS A 218 -15.44 8.82 2.69
N ASN A 219 -15.64 8.71 4.00
CA ASN A 219 -15.72 9.84 4.91
C ASN A 219 -14.49 9.91 5.83
N ARG A 220 -14.04 11.13 6.17
CA ARG A 220 -13.02 11.37 7.20
C ARG A 220 -13.71 11.79 8.51
N VAL A 221 -13.28 11.16 9.61
CA VAL A 221 -13.82 11.43 10.95
C VAL A 221 -12.72 11.88 11.93
N PRO A 222 -13.07 12.58 13.03
CA PRO A 222 -12.10 13.08 14.01
C PRO A 222 -11.58 11.97 14.97
N VAL A 223 -11.16 10.87 14.39
CA VAL A 223 -10.52 9.74 15.09
C VAL A 223 -9.07 9.68 14.68
N VAL A 224 -8.15 9.48 15.62
CA VAL A 224 -6.71 9.52 15.32
C VAL A 224 -6.30 8.34 14.46
N ASP A 225 -6.59 7.12 14.90
CA ASP A 225 -6.23 5.86 14.23
C ASP A 225 -7.42 4.91 14.16
N GLY A 226 -7.37 4.00 13.18
CA GLY A 226 -8.39 2.97 12.95
C GLY A 226 -9.51 3.45 12.02
N HIS A 227 -9.72 2.67 10.95
CA HIS A 227 -10.82 2.88 10.01
C HIS A 227 -11.97 1.93 10.34
N LEU A 228 -13.21 2.44 10.26
CA LEU A 228 -14.39 1.62 10.31
C LEU A 228 -14.97 1.50 8.89
N VAL A 229 -15.35 0.29 8.51
CA VAL A 229 -15.99 0.01 7.21
C VAL A 229 -17.32 -0.69 7.46
N THR A 230 -18.41 -0.11 6.99
CA THR A 230 -19.73 -0.74 6.97
C THR A 230 -20.02 -1.26 5.57
N ILE A 231 -20.58 -2.46 5.48
CA ILE A 231 -20.75 -3.16 4.20
C ILE A 231 -22.17 -3.71 4.13
N SER A 232 -22.87 -3.41 3.03
CA SER A 232 -24.08 -4.10 2.63
C SER A 232 -23.80 -4.91 1.37
N VAL A 233 -24.15 -6.21 1.38
CA VAL A 233 -23.77 -7.16 0.33
C VAL A 233 -25.00 -7.81 -0.26
N GLU A 234 -25.09 -7.84 -1.58
CA GLU A 234 -26.04 -8.69 -2.32
C GLU A 234 -25.31 -9.91 -2.88
N PHE A 235 -25.80 -11.09 -2.57
CA PHE A 235 -25.25 -12.37 -3.03
C PHE A 235 -26.07 -13.00 -4.16
N SER A 236 -25.42 -13.90 -4.93
CA SER A 236 -26.09 -14.73 -5.95
C SER A 236 -26.81 -15.92 -5.33
N ALA A 237 -26.21 -16.55 -4.31
CA ALA A 237 -26.78 -17.66 -3.55
C ALA A 237 -27.71 -17.13 -2.45
N LYS A 238 -28.81 -17.80 -2.25
CA LYS A 238 -29.72 -17.57 -1.12
C LYS A 238 -29.25 -18.36 0.09
#